data_0d7003c2e0eee53af0787da07b14e48e
#
_entry.id   0d7003c2e0eee53af0787da07b14e48e
#
_cell.length_a   1.000
_cell.length_b   1.000
_cell.length_c   1.000
_cell.angle_alpha   90.00
_cell.angle_beta   90.00
_cell.angle_gamma   90.00
#
_symmetry.space_group_name_H-M   'P 1'
#
loop_
_entity.id
_entity.type
_entity.pdbx_description
1 polymer ?
#
loop_
_entity_poly.entity_id
_entity_poly.type
_entity_poly.pdbx_seq_one_letter_code
_entity_poly.pdbx_strand_id
1 'polypeptide(L)'
;MRHPILIILCATGALGVAGCNKGASDADVKRALKSVNVIDESNLNDVMLTSGDPNEAVAYFSKASTENPDRIDLKRGLAKSLVRAKKPTEGARLWAEVAASPEGTSKDKVELADAYIRSNEWGKAETTLNTIPPTHETFERYRIEAMVADANKKWQKADSFY
;
A
#
# COMPACT_ATOMS: atom_id res chain seq x y z
N MET A 1 40.43 -19.72 -83.28
CA MET A 1 39.50 -18.70 -83.75
C MET A 1 38.80 -18.21 -82.48
N ARG A 2 38.70 -16.93 -82.31
CA ARG A 2 38.71 -16.24 -81.03
C ARG A 2 37.29 -16.12 -80.47
N HIS A 3 37.07 -16.52 -79.23
CA HIS A 3 35.88 -16.23 -78.44
C HIS A 3 36.05 -14.96 -77.61
N PRO A 4 35.14 -14.02 -77.67
CA PRO A 4 35.12 -12.91 -76.75
C PRO A 4 34.43 -13.35 -75.44
N ILE A 5 35.09 -13.11 -74.35
CA ILE A 5 34.65 -13.34 -73.00
C ILE A 5 33.65 -12.22 -72.61
N LEU A 6 32.40 -12.63 -72.33
CA LEU A 6 31.38 -11.71 -71.85
C LEU A 6 31.54 -11.57 -70.33
N ILE A 7 31.99 -10.42 -69.85
CA ILE A 7 32.08 -10.11 -68.42
C ILE A 7 30.72 -9.59 -67.97
N ILE A 8 29.99 -10.40 -67.23
CA ILE A 8 28.77 -9.98 -66.54
C ILE A 8 29.17 -9.37 -65.21
N LEU A 9 28.97 -8.06 -65.08
CA LEU A 9 29.19 -7.28 -63.87
C LEU A 9 27.95 -7.45 -62.95
N CYS A 10 28.03 -8.32 -61.99
CA CYS A 10 27.02 -8.40 -60.91
C CYS A 10 27.16 -7.24 -59.95
N ALA A 11 26.32 -6.23 -60.11
CA ALA A 11 26.14 -5.19 -59.13
C ALA A 11 25.34 -5.74 -57.93
N THR A 12 26.02 -6.17 -56.91
CA THR A 12 25.39 -6.53 -55.63
C THR A 12 25.00 -5.27 -54.85
N GLY A 13 23.72 -4.91 -54.92
CA GLY A 13 23.16 -3.87 -54.07
C GLY A 13 23.19 -4.32 -52.63
N ALA A 14 24.05 -3.71 -51.81
CA ALA A 14 24.03 -3.84 -50.37
C ALA A 14 22.83 -3.06 -49.81
N LEU A 15 21.73 -3.75 -49.53
CA LEU A 15 20.65 -3.24 -48.70
C LEU A 15 21.17 -3.14 -47.26
N GLY A 16 21.56 -1.93 -46.88
CA GLY A 16 21.87 -1.59 -45.48
C GLY A 16 20.62 -1.69 -44.64
N VAL A 17 20.50 -2.76 -43.86
CA VAL A 17 19.54 -2.86 -42.77
C VAL A 17 20.01 -1.89 -41.68
N ALA A 18 19.54 -0.65 -41.71
CA ALA A 18 19.66 0.27 -40.59
C ALA A 18 18.73 -0.26 -39.50
N GLY A 19 19.19 -1.25 -38.74
CA GLY A 19 18.57 -1.66 -37.49
C GLY A 19 18.63 -0.49 -36.53
N CYS A 20 17.50 0.19 -36.31
CA CYS A 20 17.36 1.11 -35.20
C CYS A 20 17.48 0.32 -33.90
N ASN A 21 18.71 0.08 -33.46
CA ASN A 21 19.01 -0.33 -32.10
C ASN A 21 18.87 0.91 -31.22
N LYS A 22 17.65 1.38 -30.96
CA LYS A 22 17.36 2.20 -29.80
C LYS A 22 17.46 1.25 -28.61
N GLY A 23 18.67 0.99 -28.16
CA GLY A 23 18.90 0.41 -26.85
C GLY A 23 18.07 1.21 -25.84
N ALA A 24 17.24 0.56 -25.07
CA ALA A 24 16.52 1.21 -23.97
C ALA A 24 17.55 1.97 -23.14
N SER A 25 17.29 3.26 -22.87
CA SER A 25 18.21 4.03 -22.06
C SER A 25 18.26 3.45 -20.65
N ASP A 26 19.40 3.57 -19.95
CA ASP A 26 19.49 3.16 -18.54
C ASP A 26 18.35 3.74 -17.68
N ALA A 27 17.86 4.92 -18.07
CA ALA A 27 16.72 5.55 -17.42
C ALA A 27 15.39 4.78 -17.69
N ASP A 28 15.20 4.29 -18.92
CA ASP A 28 14.00 3.51 -19.27
C ASP A 28 14.04 2.12 -18.62
N VAL A 29 15.23 1.49 -18.57
CA VAL A 29 15.44 0.21 -17.86
C VAL A 29 15.18 0.40 -16.36
N LYS A 30 15.74 1.44 -15.74
CA LYS A 30 15.48 1.72 -14.33
C LYS A 30 14.01 2.02 -14.04
N ARG A 31 13.31 2.72 -14.96
CA ARG A 31 11.88 3.01 -14.82
C ARG A 31 11.04 1.73 -14.95
N ALA A 32 11.36 0.87 -15.91
CA ALA A 32 10.71 -0.43 -16.09
C ALA A 32 10.95 -1.35 -14.89
N LEU A 33 12.19 -1.45 -14.39
CA LEU A 33 12.51 -2.23 -13.19
C LEU A 33 11.77 -1.69 -11.95
N LYS A 34 11.68 -0.36 -11.80
CA LYS A 34 10.94 0.25 -10.69
C LYS A 34 9.43 -0.06 -10.78
N SER A 35 8.85 -0.06 -11.99
CA SER A 35 7.44 -0.41 -12.18
C SER A 35 7.15 -1.88 -11.89
N VAL A 36 8.04 -2.78 -12.29
CA VAL A 36 7.93 -4.23 -11.99
C VAL A 36 8.05 -4.47 -10.48
N ASN A 37 9.04 -3.86 -9.82
CA ASN A 37 9.19 -4.00 -8.37
C ASN A 37 7.97 -3.48 -7.60
N VAL A 38 7.33 -2.39 -8.06
CA VAL A 38 6.12 -1.84 -7.41
C VAL A 38 4.94 -2.81 -7.54
N ILE A 39 4.78 -3.50 -8.68
CA ILE A 39 3.70 -4.48 -8.86
C ILE A 39 3.92 -5.69 -7.97
N ASP A 40 5.13 -6.24 -7.95
CA ASP A 40 5.47 -7.39 -7.10
C ASP A 40 5.37 -7.05 -5.61
N GLU A 41 5.81 -5.86 -5.23
CA GLU A 41 5.76 -5.38 -3.85
C GLU A 41 4.32 -5.12 -3.38
N SER A 42 3.45 -4.57 -4.24
CA SER A 42 2.05 -4.36 -3.89
C SER A 42 1.30 -5.68 -3.70
N ASN A 43 1.55 -6.67 -4.54
CA ASN A 43 0.99 -8.01 -4.40
C ASN A 43 1.47 -8.69 -3.10
N LEU A 44 2.76 -8.55 -2.77
CA LEU A 44 3.31 -9.09 -1.53
C LEU A 44 2.70 -8.40 -0.30
N ASN A 45 2.54 -7.07 -0.35
CA ASN A 45 1.90 -6.30 0.71
C ASN A 45 0.47 -6.82 0.97
N ASP A 46 -0.32 -7.02 -0.09
CA ASP A 46 -1.69 -7.53 0.02
C ASP A 46 -1.72 -8.95 0.59
N VAL A 47 -0.85 -9.83 0.15
CA VAL A 47 -0.73 -11.19 0.69
C VAL A 47 -0.38 -11.16 2.18
N MET A 48 0.60 -10.36 2.58
CA MET A 48 1.01 -10.21 3.98
C MET A 48 -0.14 -9.65 4.84
N LEU A 49 -0.94 -8.71 4.30
CA LEU A 49 -2.06 -8.12 5.02
C LEU A 49 -3.30 -9.01 5.10
N THR A 50 -3.47 -9.97 4.20
CA THR A 50 -4.70 -10.79 4.12
C THR A 50 -4.47 -12.22 4.58
N SER A 51 -3.43 -12.88 4.09
CA SER A 51 -3.22 -14.32 4.23
C SER A 51 -1.95 -14.68 5.00
N GLY A 52 -0.99 -13.74 5.14
CA GLY A 52 0.27 -13.98 5.84
C GLY A 52 0.10 -14.13 7.34
N ASP A 53 1.04 -14.87 7.97
CA ASP A 53 1.13 -14.90 9.44
C ASP A 53 1.30 -13.48 9.99
N PRO A 54 0.53 -13.09 11.02
CA PRO A 54 0.59 -11.73 11.54
C PRO A 54 1.97 -11.29 12.04
N ASN A 55 2.77 -12.19 12.61
CA ASN A 55 4.10 -11.85 13.11
C ASN A 55 5.12 -11.72 11.96
N GLU A 56 5.00 -12.57 10.92
CA GLU A 56 5.79 -12.43 9.69
C GLU A 56 5.45 -11.11 8.99
N ALA A 57 4.17 -10.75 8.92
CA ALA A 57 3.73 -9.47 8.38
C ALA A 57 4.32 -8.28 9.16
N VAL A 58 4.35 -8.35 10.50
CA VAL A 58 5.02 -7.34 11.34
C VAL A 58 6.50 -7.23 10.99
N ALA A 59 7.21 -8.35 10.89
CA ALA A 59 8.64 -8.34 10.55
C ALA A 59 8.88 -7.74 9.16
N TYR A 60 8.09 -8.14 8.17
CA TYR A 60 8.15 -7.64 6.80
C TYR A 60 7.92 -6.12 6.74
N PHE A 61 6.78 -5.63 7.25
CA PHE A 61 6.45 -4.21 7.18
C PHE A 61 7.36 -3.35 8.07
N SER A 62 7.88 -3.88 9.17
CA SER A 62 8.86 -3.17 10.00
C SER A 62 10.14 -2.90 9.21
N LYS A 63 10.67 -3.91 8.55
CA LYS A 63 11.84 -3.75 7.68
C LYS A 63 11.55 -2.80 6.53
N ALA A 64 10.48 -3.04 5.78
CA ALA A 64 10.12 -2.25 4.59
C ALA A 64 9.89 -0.77 4.93
N SER A 65 9.22 -0.45 6.06
CA SER A 65 9.00 0.93 6.50
C SER A 65 10.26 1.62 7.01
N THR A 66 11.23 0.87 7.54
CA THR A 66 12.54 1.40 7.95
C THR A 66 13.39 1.75 6.73
N GLU A 67 13.38 0.91 5.71
CA GLU A 67 14.10 1.14 4.46
C GLU A 67 13.46 2.24 3.59
N ASN A 68 12.17 2.49 3.75
CA ASN A 68 11.39 3.46 2.99
C ASN A 68 10.53 4.34 3.92
N PRO A 69 11.13 5.24 4.70
CA PRO A 69 10.43 5.99 5.74
C PRO A 69 9.34 6.94 5.23
N ASP A 70 9.43 7.37 3.97
CA ASP A 70 8.46 8.26 3.32
C ASP A 70 7.21 7.52 2.80
N ARG A 71 7.22 6.19 2.79
CA ARG A 71 6.11 5.38 2.33
C ARG A 71 5.11 5.12 3.44
N ILE A 72 4.09 5.94 3.50
CA ILE A 72 3.01 5.84 4.52
C ILE A 72 2.19 4.55 4.39
N ASP A 73 2.06 3.99 3.19
CA ASP A 73 1.39 2.71 2.95
C ASP A 73 2.07 1.56 3.70
N LEU A 74 3.40 1.54 3.79
CA LEU A 74 4.14 0.56 4.57
C LEU A 74 3.93 0.74 6.08
N LYS A 75 3.84 1.99 6.56
CA LYS A 75 3.49 2.29 7.96
C LYS A 75 2.06 1.84 8.29
N ARG A 76 1.09 2.04 7.37
CA ARG A 76 -0.27 1.50 7.49
C ARG A 76 -0.25 -0.03 7.56
N GLY A 77 0.54 -0.68 6.69
CA GLY A 77 0.74 -2.12 6.69
C GLY A 77 1.28 -2.63 8.03
N LEU A 78 2.29 -1.98 8.58
CA LEU A 78 2.87 -2.32 9.89
C LEU A 78 1.83 -2.16 11.01
N ALA A 79 1.13 -1.02 11.07
CA ALA A 79 0.14 -0.76 12.10
C ALA A 79 -0.99 -1.81 12.09
N LYS A 80 -1.50 -2.14 10.91
CA LYS A 80 -2.51 -3.20 10.74
C LYS A 80 -1.99 -4.57 11.15
N SER A 81 -0.77 -4.90 10.78
CA SER A 81 -0.13 -6.18 11.15
C SER A 81 0.07 -6.31 12.66
N LEU A 82 0.46 -5.23 13.35
CA LEU A 82 0.58 -5.19 14.80
C LEU A 82 -0.76 -5.48 15.49
N VAL A 83 -1.85 -4.87 15.02
CA VAL A 83 -3.21 -5.14 15.55
C VAL A 83 -3.59 -6.62 15.33
N ARG A 84 -3.33 -7.17 14.16
CA ARG A 84 -3.57 -8.60 13.85
C ARG A 84 -2.71 -9.53 14.70
N ALA A 85 -1.46 -9.15 14.99
CA ALA A 85 -0.53 -9.89 15.84
C ALA A 85 -0.84 -9.76 17.35
N LYS A 86 -2.05 -9.24 17.70
CA LYS A 86 -2.49 -9.03 19.09
C LYS A 86 -1.60 -8.06 19.87
N LYS A 87 -1.04 -7.07 19.18
CA LYS A 87 -0.27 -5.95 19.75
C LYS A 87 -1.00 -4.61 19.49
N PRO A 88 -2.27 -4.48 19.93
CA PRO A 88 -3.09 -3.33 19.56
C PRO A 88 -2.57 -2.00 20.09
N THR A 89 -1.91 -1.97 21.24
CA THR A 89 -1.32 -0.74 21.79
C THR A 89 -0.20 -0.20 20.91
N GLU A 90 0.68 -1.07 20.40
CA GLU A 90 1.74 -0.69 19.47
C GLU A 90 1.13 -0.25 18.13
N GLY A 91 0.13 -0.99 17.65
CA GLY A 91 -0.63 -0.65 16.45
C GLY A 91 -1.32 0.71 16.55
N ALA A 92 -1.97 1.00 17.69
CA ALA A 92 -2.62 2.29 17.95
C ALA A 92 -1.61 3.46 17.94
N ARG A 93 -0.42 3.29 18.54
CA ARG A 93 0.62 4.31 18.51
C ARG A 93 1.02 4.65 17.06
N LEU A 94 1.25 3.64 16.25
CA LEU A 94 1.64 3.84 14.85
C LEU A 94 0.48 4.39 14.00
N TRP A 95 -0.76 3.93 14.23
CA TRP A 95 -1.94 4.51 13.59
C TRP A 95 -2.13 6.00 13.95
N ALA A 96 -1.81 6.41 15.19
CA ALA A 96 -1.85 7.80 15.59
C ALA A 96 -0.84 8.65 14.82
N GLU A 97 0.38 8.14 14.61
CA GLU A 97 1.40 8.80 13.77
C GLU A 97 0.93 8.93 12.31
N VAL A 98 0.36 7.86 11.74
CA VAL A 98 -0.19 7.86 10.38
C VAL A 98 -1.35 8.85 10.25
N ALA A 99 -2.30 8.84 11.17
CA ALA A 99 -3.47 9.70 11.13
C ALA A 99 -3.13 11.20 11.32
N ALA A 100 -2.03 11.51 12.01
CA ALA A 100 -1.53 12.87 12.22
C ALA A 100 -0.63 13.37 11.07
N SER A 101 -0.21 12.51 10.16
CA SER A 101 0.64 12.90 9.02
C SER A 101 -0.15 13.72 8.00
N PRO A 102 0.53 14.49 7.11
CA PRO A 102 -0.13 15.22 6.03
C PRO A 102 -0.95 14.33 5.08
N GLU A 103 -0.59 13.06 4.96
CA GLU A 103 -1.27 12.05 4.13
C GLU A 103 -2.31 11.25 4.92
N GLY A 104 -2.54 11.60 6.18
CA GLY A 104 -3.51 10.95 7.05
C GLY A 104 -4.95 11.15 6.57
N THR A 105 -5.74 10.10 6.59
CA THR A 105 -7.10 10.07 6.08
C THR A 105 -8.13 9.77 7.17
N SER A 106 -9.41 10.00 6.90
CA SER A 106 -10.50 9.56 7.78
C SER A 106 -10.53 8.05 8.00
N LYS A 107 -10.10 7.27 6.98
CA LYS A 107 -9.96 5.81 7.11
C LYS A 107 -8.90 5.45 8.15
N ASP A 108 -7.76 6.13 8.17
CA ASP A 108 -6.71 5.89 9.16
C ASP A 108 -7.18 6.18 10.59
N LYS A 109 -8.05 7.19 10.76
CA LYS A 109 -8.68 7.48 12.05
C LYS A 109 -9.65 6.39 12.49
N VAL A 110 -10.38 5.78 11.55
CA VAL A 110 -11.25 4.62 11.86
C VAL A 110 -10.42 3.42 12.33
N GLU A 111 -9.32 3.12 11.64
CA GLU A 111 -8.39 2.06 12.03
C GLU A 111 -7.72 2.35 13.39
N LEU A 112 -7.38 3.61 13.66
CA LEU A 112 -6.88 4.04 14.97
C LEU A 112 -7.92 3.81 16.08
N ALA A 113 -9.17 4.14 15.84
CA ALA A 113 -10.25 3.91 16.80
C ALA A 113 -10.45 2.41 17.07
N ASP A 114 -10.41 1.55 16.05
CA ASP A 114 -10.45 0.09 16.22
C ASP A 114 -9.27 -0.41 17.06
N ALA A 115 -8.07 0.09 16.81
CA ALA A 115 -6.88 -0.26 17.60
C ALA A 115 -7.01 0.17 19.07
N TYR A 116 -7.59 1.34 19.36
CA TYR A 116 -7.89 1.79 20.71
C TYR A 116 -8.93 0.89 21.40
N ILE A 117 -9.99 0.49 20.71
CA ILE A 117 -10.98 -0.45 21.24
C ILE A 117 -10.31 -1.76 21.66
N ARG A 118 -9.47 -2.32 20.79
CA ARG A 118 -8.72 -3.55 21.06
C ARG A 118 -7.71 -3.42 22.20
N SER A 119 -7.27 -2.20 22.51
CA SER A 119 -6.45 -1.85 23.66
C SER A 119 -7.27 -1.51 24.91
N ASN A 120 -8.60 -1.63 24.86
CA ASN A 120 -9.53 -1.24 25.91
C ASN A 120 -9.51 0.27 26.25
N GLU A 121 -9.10 1.11 25.29
CA GLU A 121 -8.99 2.57 25.41
C GLU A 121 -10.20 3.28 24.80
N TRP A 122 -11.41 2.95 25.26
CA TRP A 122 -12.70 3.39 24.70
C TRP A 122 -12.86 4.91 24.58
N GLY A 123 -12.34 5.65 25.57
CA GLY A 123 -12.39 7.13 25.54
C GLY A 123 -11.54 7.73 24.43
N LYS A 124 -10.36 7.14 24.14
CA LYS A 124 -9.53 7.58 23.00
C LYS A 124 -10.20 7.22 21.67
N ALA A 125 -10.83 6.06 21.58
CA ALA A 125 -11.59 5.68 20.41
C ALA A 125 -12.71 6.68 20.12
N GLU A 126 -13.53 7.02 21.12
CA GLU A 126 -14.60 8.02 20.99
C GLU A 126 -14.07 9.39 20.54
N THR A 127 -13.00 9.86 21.19
CA THR A 127 -12.37 11.14 20.84
C THR A 127 -11.87 11.13 19.39
N THR A 128 -11.24 10.06 18.96
CA THR A 128 -10.75 9.90 17.58
C THR A 128 -11.89 9.94 16.56
N LEU A 129 -12.97 9.17 16.80
CA LEU A 129 -14.14 9.13 15.93
C LEU A 129 -14.80 10.51 15.77
N ASN A 130 -14.87 11.29 16.85
CA ASN A 130 -15.43 12.64 16.83
C ASN A 130 -14.62 13.62 15.95
N THR A 131 -13.38 13.30 15.56
CA THR A 131 -12.58 14.10 14.62
C THR A 131 -12.83 13.76 13.15
N ILE A 132 -13.63 12.74 12.87
CA ILE A 132 -13.91 12.29 11.50
C ILE A 132 -15.08 13.11 10.95
N PRO A 133 -14.92 13.72 9.75
CA PRO A 133 -16.01 14.48 9.14
C PRO A 133 -17.28 13.63 8.95
N PRO A 134 -18.48 14.21 9.14
CA PRO A 134 -19.75 13.50 8.93
C PRO A 134 -19.91 12.89 7.54
N THR A 135 -19.26 13.49 6.53
CA THR A 135 -19.29 13.01 5.13
C THR A 135 -18.54 11.70 4.89
N HIS A 136 -17.76 11.24 5.87
CA HIS A 136 -17.08 9.94 5.77
C HIS A 136 -18.01 8.84 6.27
N GLU A 137 -18.98 8.46 5.45
CA GLU A 137 -20.00 7.46 5.75
C GLU A 137 -19.53 6.08 5.26
N THR A 138 -18.98 5.26 6.17
CA THR A 138 -18.54 3.90 5.88
C THR A 138 -19.10 2.93 6.92
N PHE A 139 -19.33 1.69 6.49
CA PHE A 139 -19.79 0.62 7.38
C PHE A 139 -18.85 0.44 8.56
N GLU A 140 -17.53 0.43 8.32
CA GLU A 140 -16.52 0.28 9.35
C GLU A 140 -16.61 1.39 10.41
N ARG A 141 -16.79 2.63 9.98
CA ARG A 141 -16.98 3.75 10.90
C ARG A 141 -18.20 3.54 11.80
N TYR A 142 -19.37 3.27 11.21
CA TYR A 142 -20.60 3.09 11.97
C TYR A 142 -20.51 1.90 12.91
N ARG A 143 -19.92 0.80 12.47
CA ARG A 143 -19.66 -0.37 13.33
C ARG A 143 -18.81 0.00 14.54
N ILE A 144 -17.75 0.76 14.37
CA ILE A 144 -16.87 1.20 15.47
C ILE A 144 -17.58 2.21 16.38
N GLU A 145 -18.36 3.13 15.83
CA GLU A 145 -19.19 4.07 16.61
C GLU A 145 -20.23 3.36 17.46
N ALA A 146 -20.90 2.35 16.91
CA ALA A 146 -21.83 1.51 17.66
C ALA A 146 -21.15 0.80 18.84
N MET A 147 -20.01 0.16 18.60
CA MET A 147 -19.24 -0.51 19.66
C MET A 147 -18.81 0.44 20.78
N VAL A 148 -18.37 1.65 20.44
CA VAL A 148 -17.99 2.68 21.42
C VAL A 148 -19.21 3.17 22.18
N ALA A 149 -20.36 3.36 21.53
CA ALA A 149 -21.60 3.78 22.18
C ALA A 149 -22.10 2.71 23.15
N ASP A 150 -22.08 1.44 22.77
CA ASP A 150 -22.42 0.29 23.63
C ASP A 150 -21.53 0.24 24.87
N ALA A 151 -20.22 0.30 24.69
CA ALA A 151 -19.27 0.29 25.80
C ALA A 151 -19.49 1.45 26.80
N ASN A 152 -19.91 2.60 26.29
CA ASN A 152 -20.24 3.79 27.07
C ASN A 152 -21.68 3.81 27.58
N LYS A 153 -22.44 2.71 27.41
CA LYS A 153 -23.87 2.58 27.80
C LYS A 153 -24.80 3.62 27.15
N LYS A 154 -24.43 4.11 25.96
CA LYS A 154 -25.22 5.05 25.16
C LYS A 154 -26.13 4.29 24.19
N TRP A 155 -27.03 3.44 24.72
CA TRP A 155 -27.81 2.45 23.98
C TRP A 155 -28.58 3.02 22.80
N GLN A 156 -29.29 4.17 23.00
CA GLN A 156 -30.04 4.81 21.93
C GLN A 156 -29.15 5.28 20.77
N LYS A 157 -27.90 5.71 21.10
CA LYS A 157 -26.93 6.10 20.09
C LYS A 157 -26.38 4.87 19.37
N ALA A 158 -26.12 3.79 20.09
CA ALA A 158 -25.68 2.55 19.49
C ALA A 158 -26.70 2.00 18.49
N ASP A 159 -27.98 1.93 18.88
CA ASP A 159 -29.09 1.48 18.02
C ASP A 159 -29.21 2.31 16.71
N SER A 160 -28.83 3.57 16.73
CA SER A 160 -28.88 4.43 15.52
C SER A 160 -27.81 4.10 14.48
N PHE A 161 -26.82 3.27 14.82
CA PHE A 161 -25.73 2.88 13.92
C PHE A 161 -25.90 1.47 13.35
N TYR A 162 -26.81 0.65 13.90
CA TYR A 162 -27.15 -0.69 13.40
C TYR A 162 -28.30 -0.65 12.41
#